data_744bacbadcf82de218b5f82d070718c7
#
_entry.id   744bacbadcf82de218b5f82d070718c7
#
_cell.length_a   1.000
_cell.length_b   1.000
_cell.length_c   1.000
_cell.angle_alpha   90.00
_cell.angle_beta   90.00
_cell.angle_gamma   90.00
#
_symmetry.space_group_name_H-M   'P 1'
#
loop_
_entity.id
_entity.type
_entity.pdbx_description
1 polymer ?
#
loop_
_entity_poly.entity_id
_entity_poly.type
_entity_poly.pdbx_seq_one_letter_code
_entity_poly.pdbx_strand_id
1 'polypeptide(L)'
;MFYKNARIFTSDFRFVTGAFEVKDGLFGAVLPESVPEDAVDLKGATVIPGLVDVHSHGNSGADFSDGDYEGLKRMAAFYAKCGVTSFAPASMTLPYDVLEKAFATAKQLHAEAPEGLSRLMGIQMEGPYFSYKKRGAQNPDYLKDPDFEGFKKLYEGCGGLVRIVDVAPELPGAAEFVAKAKELCTVSIAHTDSDYDHARAAIDAGVTHLTHLYNAMPPIHHRNPGVIPAAVETPGVQAEIICDGYHIHPASVRLAFTMFRDRMVLISDSGRCAGEPEGTKFQLGGQDAWLRGGVAKLADGTIACSATNLWTCLQNVLKWNVPEEEAIRAATFNPAKAIGAADKVGTIETGKLADFVITNANYSCKRVFIGGKEI
;
A
#
# COMPACT_ATOMS: atom_id res chain seq x y z
N MET A 1 11.83 25.10 11.06
CA MET A 1 10.50 25.70 11.42
C MET A 1 9.88 24.87 12.54
N PHE A 2 9.34 25.51 13.58
CA PHE A 2 8.65 24.81 14.66
C PHE A 2 7.14 24.95 14.50
N TYR A 3 6.42 23.88 14.86
CA TYR A 3 4.97 23.80 14.98
C TYR A 3 4.61 23.49 16.44
N LYS A 4 3.63 24.21 17.01
CA LYS A 4 3.20 24.06 18.42
C LYS A 4 1.70 23.87 18.55
N ASN A 5 1.27 23.42 19.71
CA ASN A 5 -0.15 23.19 20.05
C ASN A 5 -0.80 22.19 19.07
N ALA A 6 -0.09 21.10 18.74
CA ALA A 6 -0.57 20.04 17.88
C ALA A 6 -0.93 18.79 18.68
N ARG A 7 -1.94 18.05 18.23
CA ARG A 7 -2.21 16.67 18.64
C ARG A 7 -1.44 15.74 17.71
N ILE A 8 -0.27 15.26 18.13
CA ILE A 8 0.72 14.56 17.30
C ILE A 8 0.59 13.05 17.50
N PHE A 9 0.51 12.29 16.40
CA PHE A 9 0.66 10.83 16.41
C PHE A 9 2.15 10.46 16.42
N THR A 10 2.62 10.03 17.57
CA THR A 10 4.05 9.80 17.85
C THR A 10 4.53 8.41 17.43
N SER A 11 5.84 8.18 17.45
CA SER A 11 6.48 6.91 17.04
C SER A 11 6.16 5.72 17.97
N ASP A 12 5.60 5.99 19.16
CA ASP A 12 5.07 4.96 20.06
C ASP A 12 3.56 4.68 19.83
N PHE A 13 3.03 5.15 18.71
CA PHE A 13 1.67 4.94 18.22
C PHE A 13 0.58 5.46 19.15
N ARG A 14 0.81 6.64 19.74
CA ARG A 14 -0.15 7.36 20.60
C ARG A 14 -0.25 8.82 20.21
N PHE A 15 -1.35 9.43 20.59
CA PHE A 15 -1.50 10.87 20.46
C PHE A 15 -0.99 11.61 21.68
N VAL A 16 -0.13 12.60 21.44
CA VAL A 16 0.40 13.50 22.47
C VAL A 16 0.21 14.93 22.02
N THR A 17 -0.23 15.81 22.90
CA THR A 17 -0.25 17.26 22.63
C THR A 17 1.14 17.82 22.83
N GLY A 18 1.66 18.52 21.82
CA GLY A 18 3.01 19.06 21.89
C GLY A 18 3.42 19.86 20.67
N ALA A 19 4.71 19.83 20.39
CA ALA A 19 5.35 20.54 19.29
C ALA A 19 6.33 19.65 18.55
N PHE A 20 6.70 20.04 17.33
CA PHE A 20 7.75 19.39 16.54
C PHE A 20 8.47 20.40 15.66
N GLU A 21 9.69 20.07 15.30
CA GLU A 21 10.52 20.83 14.36
C GLU A 21 10.57 20.18 12.99
N VAL A 22 10.59 21.01 11.95
CA VAL A 22 10.96 20.64 10.58
C VAL A 22 12.21 21.42 10.21
N LYS A 23 13.27 20.74 9.82
CA LYS A 23 14.56 21.29 9.45
C LYS A 23 15.15 20.53 8.28
N ASP A 24 15.51 21.23 7.21
CA ASP A 24 16.15 20.67 6.02
C ASP A 24 15.41 19.46 5.40
N GLY A 25 14.06 19.53 5.43
CA GLY A 25 13.19 18.47 4.90
C GLY A 25 12.99 17.26 5.82
N LEU A 26 13.57 17.29 7.02
CA LEU A 26 13.51 16.21 8.01
C LEU A 26 12.78 16.69 9.28
N PHE A 27 12.26 15.75 10.06
CA PHE A 27 11.85 16.04 11.43
C PHE A 27 13.09 16.31 12.28
N GLY A 28 13.12 17.48 12.94
CA GLY A 28 14.08 17.83 13.98
C GLY A 28 13.61 17.32 15.35
N ALA A 29 13.60 18.20 16.35
CA ALA A 29 13.12 17.85 17.69
C ALA A 29 11.62 17.52 17.67
N VAL A 30 11.25 16.38 18.26
CA VAL A 30 9.85 15.97 18.47
C VAL A 30 9.56 16.01 19.96
N LEU A 31 8.47 16.66 20.35
CA LEU A 31 8.08 16.94 21.75
C LEU A 31 9.21 17.64 22.57
N PRO A 32 9.80 18.74 22.05
CA PRO A 32 10.84 19.47 22.79
C PRO A 32 10.27 20.11 24.05
N GLU A 33 11.09 20.28 25.08
CA GLU A 33 10.72 20.95 26.36
C GLU A 33 10.38 22.43 26.16
N SER A 34 10.97 23.07 25.18
CA SER A 34 10.73 24.47 24.84
C SER A 34 10.63 24.68 23.32
N VAL A 35 9.82 25.63 22.92
CA VAL A 35 9.63 26.02 21.51
C VAL A 35 9.82 27.53 21.36
N PRO A 36 10.34 28.01 20.22
CA PRO A 36 10.45 29.44 19.92
C PRO A 36 9.08 30.14 19.94
N GLU A 37 9.06 31.42 20.30
CA GLU A 37 7.83 32.21 20.34
C GLU A 37 7.14 32.32 18.97
N ASP A 38 7.94 32.41 17.90
CA ASP A 38 7.50 32.49 16.50
C ASP A 38 7.08 31.14 15.88
N ALA A 39 7.03 30.07 16.68
CA ALA A 39 6.53 28.76 16.22
C ALA A 39 5.09 28.86 15.71
N VAL A 40 4.81 28.19 14.60
CA VAL A 40 3.48 28.11 13.98
C VAL A 40 2.49 27.43 14.94
N ASP A 41 1.46 28.13 15.35
CA ASP A 41 0.42 27.58 16.24
C ASP A 41 -0.63 26.81 15.45
N LEU A 42 -0.71 25.49 15.68
CA LEU A 42 -1.66 24.59 15.03
C LEU A 42 -3.02 24.50 15.75
N LYS A 43 -3.20 25.21 16.88
CA LYS A 43 -4.48 25.39 17.58
C LYS A 43 -5.22 24.06 17.88
N GLY A 44 -4.47 23.03 18.25
CA GLY A 44 -5.02 21.69 18.54
C GLY A 44 -5.30 20.81 17.33
N ALA A 45 -4.89 21.21 16.12
CA ALA A 45 -5.03 20.35 14.95
C ALA A 45 -4.29 19.01 15.13
N THR A 46 -4.82 17.97 14.51
CA THR A 46 -4.21 16.64 14.52
C THR A 46 -3.11 16.57 13.47
N VAL A 47 -1.96 16.04 13.84
CA VAL A 47 -0.82 15.79 12.95
C VAL A 47 -0.50 14.31 12.93
N ILE A 48 -0.54 13.72 11.75
CA ILE A 48 -0.19 12.31 11.52
C ILE A 48 0.96 12.22 10.51
N PRO A 49 1.74 11.13 10.48
CA PRO A 49 2.69 10.89 9.40
C PRO A 49 1.96 10.92 8.05
N GLY A 50 2.67 11.27 7.00
CA GLY A 50 2.15 11.10 5.63
C GLY A 50 1.77 9.65 5.37
N LEU A 51 0.67 9.43 4.65
CA LEU A 51 0.20 8.09 4.32
C LEU A 51 1.17 7.40 3.37
N VAL A 52 1.25 6.08 3.48
CA VAL A 52 2.07 5.21 2.62
C VAL A 52 1.16 4.20 1.94
N ASP A 53 1.04 4.26 0.62
CA ASP A 53 0.23 3.31 -0.18
C ASP A 53 1.15 2.33 -0.90
N VAL A 54 1.11 1.07 -0.50
CA VAL A 54 2.01 0.04 -1.04
C VAL A 54 1.36 -0.84 -2.09
N HIS A 55 0.05 -0.64 -2.34
CA HIS A 55 -0.68 -1.41 -3.34
C HIS A 55 -1.69 -0.52 -4.06
N SER A 56 -1.34 -0.10 -5.26
CA SER A 56 -2.26 0.58 -6.18
C SER A 56 -1.72 0.53 -7.60
N HIS A 57 -2.61 0.24 -8.57
CA HIS A 57 -2.25 0.10 -9.99
C HIS A 57 -2.22 1.44 -10.71
N GLY A 58 -3.08 2.38 -10.30
CA GLY A 58 -3.20 3.64 -11.01
C GLY A 58 -4.17 4.64 -10.40
N ASN A 59 -4.25 5.81 -11.06
CA ASN A 59 -5.23 6.86 -10.84
C ASN A 59 -5.15 7.91 -11.97
N SER A 60 -6.10 8.85 -12.03
CA SER A 60 -6.08 9.98 -12.97
C SER A 60 -5.82 9.57 -14.42
N GLY A 61 -6.46 8.49 -14.85
CA GLY A 61 -6.36 7.95 -16.21
C GLY A 61 -5.05 7.21 -16.53
N ALA A 62 -4.11 7.10 -15.59
CA ALA A 62 -2.82 6.44 -15.76
C ALA A 62 -2.76 5.11 -14.98
N ASP A 63 -1.97 4.17 -15.47
CA ASP A 63 -1.69 2.89 -14.84
C ASP A 63 -0.17 2.65 -14.82
N PHE A 64 0.34 2.15 -13.72
CA PHE A 64 1.77 1.89 -13.56
C PHE A 64 2.30 0.93 -14.65
N SER A 65 1.50 -0.07 -14.99
CA SER A 65 1.87 -1.09 -15.98
C SER A 65 1.93 -0.58 -17.42
N ASP A 66 1.47 0.64 -17.70
CA ASP A 66 1.63 1.27 -19.03
C ASP A 66 3.11 1.57 -19.35
N GLY A 67 3.96 1.68 -18.33
CA GLY A 67 5.34 2.12 -18.49
C GLY A 67 5.44 3.52 -19.12
N ASP A 68 4.47 4.40 -18.77
CA ASP A 68 4.43 5.81 -19.15
C ASP A 68 4.94 6.67 -18.00
N TYR A 69 6.10 7.29 -18.18
CA TYR A 69 6.73 8.12 -17.16
C TYR A 69 5.88 9.34 -16.76
N GLU A 70 5.26 10.03 -17.72
CA GLU A 70 4.41 11.17 -17.42
C GLU A 70 3.10 10.74 -16.75
N GLY A 71 2.58 9.55 -17.09
CA GLY A 71 1.47 8.92 -16.38
C GLY A 71 1.82 8.65 -14.94
N LEU A 72 2.99 8.07 -14.66
CA LEU A 72 3.45 7.79 -13.31
C LEU A 72 3.66 9.08 -12.48
N LYS A 73 4.12 10.17 -13.09
CA LYS A 73 4.18 11.50 -12.44
C LYS A 73 2.80 12.06 -12.10
N ARG A 74 1.81 11.91 -13.00
CA ARG A 74 0.41 12.28 -12.70
C ARG A 74 -0.14 11.48 -11.52
N MET A 75 0.14 10.18 -11.48
CA MET A 75 -0.21 9.33 -10.33
C MET A 75 0.40 9.87 -9.03
N ALA A 76 1.70 10.17 -9.03
CA ALA A 76 2.41 10.71 -7.87
C ALA A 76 1.84 12.06 -7.40
N ALA A 77 1.42 12.93 -8.32
CA ALA A 77 0.76 14.20 -8.00
C ALA A 77 -0.64 14.01 -7.37
N PHE A 78 -1.41 13.03 -7.86
CA PHE A 78 -2.70 12.69 -7.27
C PHE A 78 -2.54 12.13 -5.86
N TYR A 79 -1.60 11.22 -5.64
CA TYR A 79 -1.31 10.67 -4.31
C TYR A 79 -0.95 11.78 -3.33
N ALA A 80 -0.07 12.70 -3.69
CA ALA A 80 0.30 13.85 -2.85
C ALA A 80 -0.93 14.64 -2.38
N LYS A 81 -1.83 14.99 -3.31
CA LYS A 81 -3.10 15.68 -3.00
C LYS A 81 -4.02 14.86 -2.09
N CYS A 82 -3.92 13.53 -2.14
CA CYS A 82 -4.69 12.62 -1.31
C CYS A 82 -4.06 12.34 0.06
N GLY A 83 -2.94 13.00 0.41
CA GLY A 83 -2.26 12.78 1.69
C GLY A 83 -1.32 11.57 1.70
N VAL A 84 -1.16 10.89 0.58
CA VAL A 84 -0.18 9.82 0.39
C VAL A 84 1.14 10.48 0.00
N THR A 85 2.11 10.45 0.89
CA THR A 85 3.42 11.09 0.69
C THR A 85 4.47 10.14 0.14
N SER A 86 4.22 8.84 0.29
CA SER A 86 5.07 7.76 -0.21
C SER A 86 4.22 6.64 -0.80
N PHE A 87 4.69 6.01 -1.87
CA PHE A 87 3.96 4.91 -2.50
C PHE A 87 4.88 3.86 -3.13
N ALA A 88 4.34 2.65 -3.28
CA ALA A 88 4.90 1.57 -4.08
C ALA A 88 3.78 1.08 -5.02
N PRO A 89 3.81 1.46 -6.32
CA PRO A 89 2.77 1.04 -7.24
C PRO A 89 2.82 -0.46 -7.48
N ALA A 90 1.65 -1.08 -7.71
CA ALA A 90 1.51 -2.49 -8.03
C ALA A 90 1.46 -2.70 -9.54
N SER A 91 2.24 -3.68 -10.05
CA SER A 91 2.11 -4.12 -11.44
C SER A 91 0.93 -5.05 -11.62
N MET A 92 0.49 -5.25 -12.87
CA MET A 92 -0.44 -6.31 -13.24
C MET A 92 0.33 -7.56 -13.70
N THR A 93 -0.38 -8.71 -13.81
CA THR A 93 0.12 -9.91 -14.49
C THR A 93 0.31 -9.62 -15.98
N LEU A 94 1.55 -9.46 -16.41
CA LEU A 94 1.95 -9.06 -17.76
C LEU A 94 3.24 -9.79 -18.20
N PRO A 95 3.56 -9.80 -19.51
CA PRO A 95 4.87 -10.27 -19.98
C PRO A 95 6.03 -9.50 -19.34
N TYR A 96 7.18 -10.17 -19.19
CA TYR A 96 8.34 -9.58 -18.51
C TYR A 96 8.91 -8.34 -19.20
N ASP A 97 8.88 -8.28 -20.51
CA ASP A 97 9.32 -7.11 -21.29
C ASP A 97 8.44 -5.88 -21.02
N VAL A 98 7.14 -6.07 -20.80
CA VAL A 98 6.24 -4.99 -20.37
C VAL A 98 6.54 -4.56 -18.93
N LEU A 99 6.76 -5.52 -18.03
CA LEU A 99 7.16 -5.25 -16.65
C LEU A 99 8.51 -4.55 -16.57
N GLU A 100 9.51 -4.97 -17.37
CA GLU A 100 10.83 -4.30 -17.46
C GLU A 100 10.68 -2.81 -17.79
N LYS A 101 9.80 -2.48 -18.75
CA LYS A 101 9.52 -1.08 -19.13
C LYS A 101 8.86 -0.30 -18.01
N ALA A 102 7.83 -0.84 -17.36
CA ALA A 102 7.16 -0.19 -16.23
C ALA A 102 8.12 0.02 -15.05
N PHE A 103 8.94 -0.97 -14.73
CA PHE A 103 9.91 -0.90 -13.63
C PHE A 103 11.05 0.09 -13.93
N ALA A 104 11.41 0.27 -15.21
CA ALA A 104 12.37 1.31 -15.61
C ALA A 104 11.82 2.72 -15.37
N THR A 105 10.52 2.98 -15.61
CA THR A 105 9.91 4.28 -15.28
C THR A 105 9.87 4.54 -13.79
N ALA A 106 9.60 3.49 -12.98
CA ALA A 106 9.67 3.60 -11.52
C ALA A 106 11.09 3.94 -11.04
N LYS A 107 12.11 3.28 -11.59
CA LYS A 107 13.52 3.56 -11.30
C LYS A 107 13.87 5.01 -11.61
N GLN A 108 13.40 5.52 -12.74
CA GLN A 108 13.62 6.92 -13.13
C GLN A 108 12.96 7.88 -12.15
N LEU A 109 11.67 7.69 -11.82
CA LEU A 109 10.95 8.55 -10.88
C LEU A 109 11.55 8.52 -9.47
N HIS A 110 11.98 7.34 -9.02
CA HIS A 110 12.67 7.19 -7.73
C HIS A 110 13.98 7.96 -7.68
N ALA A 111 14.77 7.91 -8.75
CA ALA A 111 16.06 8.61 -8.83
C ALA A 111 15.91 10.14 -8.94
N GLU A 112 14.94 10.61 -9.70
CA GLU A 112 14.68 12.03 -9.89
C GLU A 112 14.03 12.67 -8.65
N ALA A 113 13.20 11.93 -7.92
CA ALA A 113 12.47 12.36 -6.73
C ALA A 113 11.91 13.80 -6.83
N PRO A 114 11.03 14.09 -7.82
CA PRO A 114 10.59 15.44 -8.08
C PRO A 114 9.92 16.08 -6.86
N GLU A 115 10.23 17.34 -6.61
CA GLU A 115 9.65 18.09 -5.50
C GLU A 115 8.12 18.26 -5.66
N GLY A 116 7.38 18.17 -4.56
CA GLY A 116 5.93 18.34 -4.54
C GLY A 116 5.12 17.13 -5.01
N LEU A 117 5.79 16.02 -5.36
CA LEU A 117 5.15 14.75 -5.69
C LEU A 117 5.30 13.74 -4.56
N SER A 118 4.36 12.82 -4.46
CA SER A 118 4.51 11.64 -3.61
C SER A 118 5.75 10.84 -4.02
N ARG A 119 6.51 10.35 -3.04
CA ARG A 119 7.78 9.65 -3.27
C ARG A 119 7.54 8.19 -3.65
N LEU A 120 8.08 7.77 -4.79
CA LEU A 120 8.12 6.34 -5.12
C LEU A 120 9.19 5.67 -4.26
N MET A 121 8.78 4.76 -3.37
CA MET A 121 9.65 4.09 -2.39
C MET A 121 9.92 2.62 -2.72
N GLY A 122 9.19 2.06 -3.67
CA GLY A 122 9.32 0.68 -4.10
C GLY A 122 8.33 0.34 -5.20
N ILE A 123 8.23 -0.95 -5.50
CA ILE A 123 7.27 -1.57 -6.42
C ILE A 123 6.70 -2.79 -5.71
N GLN A 124 5.41 -3.01 -5.81
CA GLN A 124 4.80 -4.32 -5.56
C GLN A 124 4.66 -5.05 -6.89
N MET A 125 5.31 -6.19 -7.02
CA MET A 125 5.16 -7.05 -8.20
C MET A 125 3.97 -7.99 -7.96
N GLU A 126 2.78 -7.56 -8.39
CA GLU A 126 1.54 -8.31 -8.28
C GLU A 126 1.35 -9.19 -9.53
N GLY A 127 1.77 -10.43 -9.39
CA GLY A 127 1.82 -11.40 -10.49
C GLY A 127 3.20 -11.46 -11.18
N PRO A 128 3.36 -12.43 -12.07
CA PRO A 128 2.38 -13.35 -12.69
C PRO A 128 2.19 -14.71 -11.97
N TYR A 129 2.69 -14.92 -10.78
CA TYR A 129 2.77 -16.22 -10.09
C TYR A 129 1.48 -16.56 -9.32
N PHE A 130 0.33 -16.63 -10.03
CA PHE A 130 -1.00 -16.71 -9.43
C PHE A 130 -1.77 -17.96 -9.84
N SER A 131 -2.65 -18.41 -8.95
CA SER A 131 -3.60 -19.46 -9.22
C SER A 131 -4.59 -19.06 -10.33
N TYR A 132 -4.68 -19.86 -11.38
CA TYR A 132 -5.68 -19.65 -12.43
C TYR A 132 -7.10 -19.53 -11.88
N LYS A 133 -7.43 -20.33 -10.86
CA LYS A 133 -8.75 -20.36 -10.22
C LYS A 133 -9.06 -19.09 -9.43
N LYS A 134 -8.04 -18.42 -8.91
CA LYS A 134 -8.16 -17.20 -8.08
C LYS A 134 -7.56 -15.96 -8.74
N ARG A 135 -7.41 -15.98 -10.05
CA ARG A 135 -6.78 -14.89 -10.80
C ARG A 135 -7.51 -13.55 -10.72
N GLY A 136 -8.82 -13.53 -10.34
CA GLY A 136 -9.60 -12.30 -10.33
C GLY A 136 -9.60 -11.62 -11.69
N ALA A 137 -9.21 -10.35 -11.72
CA ALA A 137 -9.08 -9.54 -12.93
C ALA A 137 -7.71 -9.67 -13.64
N GLN A 138 -6.79 -10.50 -13.13
CA GLN A 138 -5.50 -10.75 -13.76
C GLN A 138 -5.67 -11.54 -15.08
N ASN A 139 -4.92 -11.17 -16.12
CA ASN A 139 -5.05 -11.80 -17.43
C ASN A 139 -4.49 -13.24 -17.39
N PRO A 140 -5.33 -14.26 -17.67
CA PRO A 140 -4.93 -15.66 -17.60
C PRO A 140 -3.83 -16.06 -18.58
N ASP A 141 -3.69 -15.34 -19.71
CA ASP A 141 -2.71 -15.66 -20.76
C ASP A 141 -1.25 -15.39 -20.32
N TYR A 142 -1.06 -14.62 -19.27
CA TYR A 142 0.25 -14.22 -18.76
C TYR A 142 0.60 -14.85 -17.40
N LEU A 143 -0.28 -15.70 -16.84
CA LEU A 143 0.03 -16.45 -15.63
C LEU A 143 1.20 -17.41 -15.87
N LYS A 144 2.04 -17.53 -14.85
CA LYS A 144 3.24 -18.38 -14.85
C LYS A 144 3.39 -19.11 -13.52
N ASP A 145 4.06 -20.24 -13.57
CA ASP A 145 4.65 -20.81 -12.36
C ASP A 145 5.78 -19.90 -11.86
N PRO A 146 6.07 -19.90 -10.53
CA PRO A 146 7.13 -19.10 -9.94
C PRO A 146 8.48 -19.31 -10.62
N ASP A 147 9.05 -18.23 -11.16
CA ASP A 147 10.31 -18.18 -11.90
C ASP A 147 11.27 -17.21 -11.21
N PHE A 148 12.16 -17.74 -10.36
CA PHE A 148 13.09 -16.92 -9.61
C PHE A 148 14.10 -16.18 -10.50
N GLU A 149 14.60 -16.80 -11.56
CA GLU A 149 15.60 -16.16 -12.41
C GLU A 149 14.98 -15.00 -13.22
N GLY A 150 13.77 -15.18 -13.72
CA GLY A 150 13.01 -14.10 -14.37
C GLY A 150 12.69 -12.96 -13.40
N PHE A 151 12.23 -13.28 -12.19
CA PHE A 151 12.01 -12.29 -11.11
C PHE A 151 13.30 -11.54 -10.77
N LYS A 152 14.41 -12.24 -10.56
CA LYS A 152 15.70 -11.67 -10.21
C LYS A 152 16.18 -10.68 -11.28
N LYS A 153 16.00 -11.01 -12.55
CA LYS A 153 16.34 -10.10 -13.66
C LYS A 153 15.54 -8.79 -13.59
N LEU A 154 14.23 -8.85 -13.32
CA LEU A 154 13.38 -7.67 -13.12
C LEU A 154 13.82 -6.86 -11.91
N TYR A 155 14.09 -7.53 -10.79
CA TYR A 155 14.56 -6.92 -9.55
C TYR A 155 15.89 -6.16 -9.74
N GLU A 156 16.88 -6.79 -10.36
CA GLU A 156 18.18 -6.17 -10.64
C GLU A 156 18.05 -5.02 -11.68
N GLY A 157 17.23 -5.21 -12.71
CA GLY A 157 16.98 -4.21 -13.76
C GLY A 157 16.42 -2.90 -13.20
N CYS A 158 15.53 -2.97 -12.24
CA CYS A 158 14.99 -1.77 -11.56
C CYS A 158 15.85 -1.28 -10.37
N GLY A 159 17.02 -1.87 -10.13
CA GLY A 159 17.91 -1.45 -9.05
C GLY A 159 17.41 -1.86 -7.66
N GLY A 160 16.71 -2.98 -7.53
CA GLY A 160 16.20 -3.50 -6.26
C GLY A 160 14.96 -2.77 -5.75
N LEU A 161 14.21 -2.10 -6.60
CA LEU A 161 12.99 -1.37 -6.21
C LEU A 161 11.78 -2.28 -5.98
N VAL A 162 11.77 -3.54 -6.45
CA VAL A 162 10.73 -4.48 -6.03
C VAL A 162 10.86 -4.72 -4.54
N ARG A 163 9.89 -4.26 -3.77
CA ARG A 163 9.86 -4.36 -2.30
C ARG A 163 8.90 -5.43 -1.80
N ILE A 164 7.90 -5.76 -2.61
CA ILE A 164 6.97 -6.85 -2.36
C ILE A 164 6.84 -7.64 -3.65
N VAL A 165 6.89 -8.98 -3.57
CA VAL A 165 6.57 -9.88 -4.67
C VAL A 165 5.49 -10.86 -4.22
N ASP A 166 4.49 -11.05 -5.07
CA ASP A 166 3.31 -11.85 -4.78
C ASP A 166 3.42 -13.24 -5.39
N VAL A 167 2.97 -14.26 -4.66
CA VAL A 167 2.99 -15.67 -5.09
C VAL A 167 1.82 -16.45 -4.50
N ALA A 168 1.24 -17.35 -5.30
CA ALA A 168 0.31 -18.36 -4.85
C ALA A 168 1.10 -19.60 -4.37
N PRO A 169 1.06 -19.95 -3.08
CA PRO A 169 1.96 -20.96 -2.50
C PRO A 169 1.69 -22.40 -2.96
N GLU A 170 0.51 -22.67 -3.51
CA GLU A 170 0.15 -23.99 -4.06
C GLU A 170 0.76 -24.28 -5.43
N LEU A 171 1.38 -23.28 -6.09
CA LEU A 171 1.97 -23.47 -7.41
C LEU A 171 3.26 -24.29 -7.35
N PRO A 172 3.54 -25.10 -8.41
CA PRO A 172 4.81 -25.80 -8.53
C PRO A 172 6.00 -24.83 -8.43
N GLY A 173 6.98 -25.15 -7.58
CA GLY A 173 8.18 -24.33 -7.39
C GLY A 173 8.01 -23.14 -6.44
N ALA A 174 6.82 -22.86 -5.90
CA ALA A 174 6.57 -21.73 -5.01
C ALA A 174 7.46 -21.75 -3.76
N ALA A 175 7.64 -22.90 -3.10
CA ALA A 175 8.49 -23.01 -1.91
C ALA A 175 9.96 -22.63 -2.19
N GLU A 176 10.51 -23.06 -3.33
CA GLU A 176 11.86 -22.70 -3.75
C GLU A 176 11.97 -21.21 -4.09
N PHE A 177 10.96 -20.66 -4.78
CA PHE A 177 10.87 -19.26 -5.09
C PHE A 177 10.87 -18.41 -3.80
N VAL A 178 10.01 -18.72 -2.84
CA VAL A 178 9.91 -18.03 -1.55
C VAL A 178 11.26 -18.05 -0.82
N ALA A 179 11.90 -19.22 -0.74
CA ALA A 179 13.17 -19.39 -0.04
C ALA A 179 14.29 -18.49 -0.61
N LYS A 180 14.25 -18.19 -1.91
CA LYS A 180 15.22 -17.31 -2.58
C LYS A 180 14.78 -15.84 -2.57
N ALA A 181 13.52 -15.56 -2.86
CA ALA A 181 13.00 -14.20 -3.01
C ALA A 181 12.99 -13.42 -1.69
N LYS A 182 12.79 -14.09 -0.54
CA LYS A 182 12.82 -13.47 0.80
C LYS A 182 14.15 -12.78 1.14
N GLU A 183 15.23 -13.18 0.51
CA GLU A 183 16.55 -12.56 0.71
C GLU A 183 16.65 -11.20 -0.04
N LEU A 184 15.72 -10.92 -0.94
CA LEU A 184 15.72 -9.72 -1.77
C LEU A 184 14.63 -8.71 -1.36
N CYS A 185 13.44 -9.21 -1.02
CA CYS A 185 12.27 -8.38 -0.71
C CYS A 185 11.24 -9.14 0.14
N THR A 186 10.19 -8.46 0.56
CA THR A 186 9.03 -9.08 1.19
C THR A 186 8.33 -10.01 0.20
N VAL A 187 8.06 -11.26 0.61
CA VAL A 187 7.25 -12.19 -0.18
C VAL A 187 5.85 -12.23 0.42
N SER A 188 4.85 -12.08 -0.44
CA SER A 188 3.44 -12.03 -0.07
C SER A 188 2.64 -13.16 -0.71
N ILE A 189 1.67 -13.71 0.01
CA ILE A 189 0.67 -14.62 -0.55
C ILE A 189 -0.44 -13.79 -1.19
N ALA A 190 -0.73 -14.07 -2.46
CA ALA A 190 -1.78 -13.40 -3.23
C ALA A 190 -2.43 -14.36 -4.23
N HIS A 191 -3.69 -14.05 -4.65
CA HIS A 191 -4.38 -14.75 -5.74
C HIS A 191 -4.24 -16.28 -5.69
N THR A 192 -4.60 -16.86 -4.56
CA THR A 192 -4.30 -18.25 -4.19
C THR A 192 -5.57 -19.05 -3.92
N ASP A 193 -5.61 -20.31 -4.31
CA ASP A 193 -6.59 -21.31 -3.87
C ASP A 193 -6.01 -22.24 -2.79
N SER A 194 -4.92 -21.80 -2.13
CA SER A 194 -4.18 -22.56 -1.14
C SER A 194 -5.04 -22.97 0.06
N ASP A 195 -4.83 -24.19 0.52
CA ASP A 195 -5.27 -24.63 1.82
C ASP A 195 -4.37 -24.12 2.96
N TYR A 196 -4.68 -24.51 4.17
CA TYR A 196 -3.92 -24.12 5.37
C TYR A 196 -2.48 -24.64 5.36
N ASP A 197 -2.28 -25.90 4.94
CA ASP A 197 -0.97 -26.57 5.03
C ASP A 197 0.03 -25.97 4.02
N HIS A 198 -0.40 -25.70 2.79
CA HIS A 198 0.43 -25.00 1.80
C HIS A 198 0.75 -23.56 2.24
N ALA A 199 -0.26 -22.84 2.77
CA ALA A 199 -0.05 -21.48 3.27
C ALA A 199 0.93 -21.47 4.45
N ARG A 200 0.80 -22.43 5.38
CA ARG A 200 1.70 -22.58 6.52
C ARG A 200 3.13 -22.90 6.08
N ALA A 201 3.29 -23.83 5.13
CA ALA A 201 4.61 -24.15 4.58
C ALA A 201 5.29 -22.95 3.92
N ALA A 202 4.54 -22.12 3.18
CA ALA A 202 5.06 -20.91 2.58
C ALA A 202 5.48 -19.85 3.62
N ILE A 203 4.69 -19.67 4.67
CA ILE A 203 5.01 -18.79 5.80
C ILE A 203 6.29 -19.28 6.51
N ASP A 204 6.40 -20.57 6.77
CA ASP A 204 7.61 -21.16 7.38
C ASP A 204 8.84 -21.05 6.47
N ALA A 205 8.64 -21.03 5.14
CA ALA A 205 9.69 -20.77 4.17
C ALA A 205 10.15 -19.30 4.12
N GLY A 206 9.30 -18.35 4.55
CA GLY A 206 9.68 -16.95 4.65
C GLY A 206 8.67 -15.93 4.13
N VAL A 207 7.44 -16.31 3.82
CA VAL A 207 6.37 -15.36 3.56
C VAL A 207 6.06 -14.56 4.83
N THR A 208 5.99 -13.24 4.70
CA THR A 208 5.71 -12.31 5.82
C THR A 208 4.56 -11.35 5.53
N HIS A 209 3.84 -11.56 4.43
CA HIS A 209 2.80 -10.65 3.98
C HIS A 209 1.62 -11.39 3.32
N LEU A 210 0.43 -10.83 3.41
CA LEU A 210 -0.75 -11.21 2.64
C LEU A 210 -1.27 -10.00 1.86
N THR A 211 -1.45 -10.16 0.57
CA THR A 211 -1.98 -9.14 -0.33
C THR A 211 -3.52 -9.13 -0.26
N HIS A 212 -4.12 -7.94 -0.23
CA HIS A 212 -5.57 -7.63 -0.25
C HIS A 212 -6.47 -8.69 0.39
N LEU A 213 -6.29 -8.90 1.69
CA LEU A 213 -6.98 -9.88 2.54
C LEU A 213 -8.45 -10.08 2.15
N TYR A 214 -8.91 -11.33 2.09
CA TYR A 214 -10.20 -11.83 1.62
C TYR A 214 -10.38 -11.86 0.09
N ASN A 215 -9.72 -10.98 -0.67
CA ASN A 215 -9.89 -10.92 -2.11
C ASN A 215 -9.01 -11.97 -2.80
N ALA A 216 -9.56 -12.65 -3.80
CA ALA A 216 -8.86 -13.68 -4.58
C ALA A 216 -8.20 -14.78 -3.73
N MET A 217 -8.80 -15.16 -2.58
CA MET A 217 -8.35 -16.26 -1.71
C MET A 217 -9.53 -17.07 -1.17
N PRO A 218 -9.33 -18.29 -0.62
CA PRO A 218 -10.40 -19.04 0.02
C PRO A 218 -10.94 -18.31 1.26
N PRO A 219 -12.26 -18.39 1.53
CA PRO A 219 -12.84 -17.87 2.76
C PRO A 219 -12.42 -18.70 3.97
N ILE A 220 -12.50 -18.13 5.17
CA ILE A 220 -12.30 -18.86 6.42
C ILE A 220 -13.42 -19.91 6.56
N HIS A 221 -13.04 -21.17 6.65
CA HIS A 221 -13.97 -22.27 6.88
C HIS A 221 -13.50 -23.13 8.06
N HIS A 222 -14.41 -23.51 8.96
CA HIS A 222 -14.08 -24.14 10.25
C HIS A 222 -13.39 -25.52 10.19
N ARG A 223 -13.40 -26.19 9.05
CA ARG A 223 -12.70 -27.49 8.82
C ARG A 223 -11.61 -27.40 7.75
N ASN A 224 -11.63 -26.34 6.94
CA ASN A 224 -10.62 -26.06 5.90
C ASN A 224 -10.29 -24.57 5.96
N PRO A 225 -9.50 -24.14 6.94
CA PRO A 225 -9.38 -22.73 7.30
C PRO A 225 -8.69 -21.85 6.24
N GLY A 226 -7.83 -22.43 5.39
CA GLY A 226 -7.14 -21.70 4.32
C GLY A 226 -6.06 -20.77 4.83
N VAL A 227 -5.73 -19.78 4.00
CA VAL A 227 -4.58 -18.88 4.16
C VAL A 227 -4.71 -17.94 5.37
N ILE A 228 -5.91 -17.40 5.61
CA ILE A 228 -6.10 -16.34 6.60
C ILE A 228 -5.74 -16.79 8.02
N PRO A 229 -6.27 -17.92 8.55
CA PRO A 229 -5.86 -18.41 9.86
C PRO A 229 -4.38 -18.74 9.97
N ALA A 230 -3.75 -19.32 8.93
CA ALA A 230 -2.31 -19.59 8.93
C ALA A 230 -1.48 -18.30 9.15
N ALA A 231 -1.89 -17.18 8.54
CA ALA A 231 -1.25 -15.89 8.73
C ALA A 231 -1.57 -15.24 10.09
N VAL A 232 -2.82 -15.36 10.57
CA VAL A 232 -3.22 -14.83 11.88
C VAL A 232 -2.40 -15.45 13.01
N GLU A 233 -2.18 -16.75 12.97
CA GLU A 233 -1.42 -17.51 13.98
C GLU A 233 0.09 -17.21 13.97
N THR A 234 0.60 -16.59 12.90
CA THR A 234 2.03 -16.32 12.77
C THR A 234 2.35 -14.87 13.12
N PRO A 235 2.97 -14.60 14.28
CA PRO A 235 3.45 -13.27 14.61
C PRO A 235 4.42 -12.75 13.54
N GLY A 236 4.23 -11.50 13.08
CA GLY A 236 5.09 -10.88 12.08
C GLY A 236 4.54 -10.93 10.66
N VAL A 237 3.58 -11.77 10.33
CA VAL A 237 2.89 -11.73 9.03
C VAL A 237 1.92 -10.56 9.02
N GLN A 238 2.12 -9.60 8.11
CA GLN A 238 1.23 -8.46 7.88
C GLN A 238 0.15 -8.83 6.87
N ALA A 239 -0.96 -8.10 6.85
CA ALA A 239 -2.03 -8.30 5.87
C ALA A 239 -2.54 -6.98 5.33
N GLU A 240 -2.58 -6.84 4.03
CA GLU A 240 -3.20 -5.71 3.34
C GLU A 240 -4.72 -5.80 3.40
N ILE A 241 -5.38 -4.65 3.42
CA ILE A 241 -6.84 -4.58 3.39
C ILE A 241 -7.33 -3.37 2.62
N ILE A 242 -8.30 -3.60 1.71
CA ILE A 242 -8.99 -2.57 0.94
C ILE A 242 -10.21 -2.10 1.74
N CYS A 243 -10.30 -0.81 2.02
CA CYS A 243 -11.39 -0.25 2.82
C CYS A 243 -12.21 0.80 2.07
N ASP A 244 -12.54 0.53 0.81
CA ASP A 244 -13.36 1.38 -0.05
C ASP A 244 -14.87 1.29 0.22
N GLY A 245 -15.32 0.25 0.95
CA GLY A 245 -16.73 -0.05 1.22
C GLY A 245 -17.41 -0.90 0.16
N TYR A 246 -16.70 -1.31 -0.89
CA TYR A 246 -17.21 -2.18 -1.96
C TYR A 246 -16.57 -3.57 -1.92
N HIS A 247 -15.25 -3.66 -1.76
CA HIS A 247 -14.52 -4.93 -1.72
C HIS A 247 -14.85 -5.74 -0.47
N ILE A 248 -14.97 -5.07 0.68
CA ILE A 248 -15.09 -5.74 1.98
C ILE A 248 -16.17 -5.05 2.82
N HIS A 249 -17.09 -5.84 3.36
CA HIS A 249 -18.11 -5.33 4.27
C HIS A 249 -17.48 -4.78 5.57
N PRO A 250 -17.94 -3.64 6.13
CA PRO A 250 -17.36 -3.03 7.32
C PRO A 250 -17.21 -3.96 8.55
N ALA A 251 -18.13 -4.92 8.72
CA ALA A 251 -18.02 -5.90 9.80
C ALA A 251 -16.81 -6.84 9.63
N SER A 252 -16.52 -7.24 8.38
CA SER A 252 -15.34 -8.06 8.06
C SER A 252 -14.03 -7.28 8.20
N VAL A 253 -14.06 -5.96 7.90
CA VAL A 253 -12.92 -5.06 8.17
C VAL A 253 -12.60 -5.03 9.66
N ARG A 254 -13.61 -4.80 10.54
CA ARG A 254 -13.39 -4.81 11.99
C ARG A 254 -12.88 -6.16 12.50
N LEU A 255 -13.39 -7.27 11.94
CA LEU A 255 -12.90 -8.60 12.29
C LEU A 255 -11.42 -8.77 11.89
N ALA A 256 -11.03 -8.30 10.70
CA ALA A 256 -9.64 -8.33 10.26
C ALA A 256 -8.72 -7.55 11.20
N PHE A 257 -9.09 -6.33 11.59
CA PHE A 257 -8.33 -5.54 12.59
C PHE A 257 -8.25 -6.25 13.95
N THR A 258 -9.31 -6.95 14.38
CA THR A 258 -9.29 -7.76 15.60
C THR A 258 -8.31 -8.94 15.50
N MET A 259 -8.24 -9.61 14.35
CA MET A 259 -7.37 -10.77 14.13
C MET A 259 -5.89 -10.38 13.96
N PHE A 260 -5.62 -9.36 13.14
CA PHE A 260 -4.25 -8.94 12.81
C PHE A 260 -3.70 -7.82 13.70
N ARG A 261 -4.59 -7.03 14.35
CA ARG A 261 -4.22 -5.94 15.26
C ARG A 261 -3.22 -4.96 14.61
N ASP A 262 -2.05 -4.83 15.20
CA ASP A 262 -0.96 -3.95 14.78
C ASP A 262 -0.22 -4.40 13.49
N ARG A 263 -0.71 -5.44 12.83
CA ARG A 263 -0.15 -6.01 11.59
C ARG A 263 -0.98 -5.70 10.34
N MET A 264 -2.10 -4.98 10.46
CA MET A 264 -2.89 -4.56 9.30
C MET A 264 -2.14 -3.52 8.48
N VAL A 265 -2.23 -3.62 7.15
CA VAL A 265 -1.72 -2.66 6.17
C VAL A 265 -2.89 -2.15 5.35
N LEU A 266 -3.23 -0.87 5.49
CA LEU A 266 -4.29 -0.25 4.71
C LEU A 266 -3.75 0.08 3.31
N ILE A 267 -4.48 -0.33 2.28
CA ILE A 267 -4.15 -0.10 0.87
C ILE A 267 -5.35 0.51 0.13
N SER A 268 -5.09 1.17 -0.99
CA SER A 268 -6.17 1.64 -1.86
C SER A 268 -6.59 0.60 -2.90
N ASP A 269 -5.66 -0.16 -3.41
CA ASP A 269 -5.85 -1.03 -4.59
C ASP A 269 -6.58 -0.27 -5.71
N SER A 270 -6.18 1.00 -5.90
CA SER A 270 -6.79 1.88 -6.87
C SER A 270 -6.30 1.57 -8.27
N GLY A 271 -7.19 1.66 -9.25
CA GLY A 271 -6.84 1.59 -10.67
C GLY A 271 -6.92 2.94 -11.35
N ARG A 272 -6.58 3.01 -12.65
CA ARG A 272 -6.58 4.26 -13.42
C ARG A 272 -7.89 5.05 -13.38
N CYS A 273 -9.00 4.41 -13.01
CA CYS A 273 -10.31 5.06 -12.85
C CYS A 273 -10.43 5.90 -11.56
N ALA A 274 -9.51 5.78 -10.61
CA ALA A 274 -9.54 6.60 -9.40
C ALA A 274 -9.32 8.08 -9.75
N GLY A 275 -10.27 8.92 -9.33
CA GLY A 275 -10.30 10.34 -9.70
C GLY A 275 -11.01 10.65 -11.02
N GLU A 276 -11.49 9.63 -11.76
CA GLU A 276 -12.22 9.78 -13.01
C GLU A 276 -13.75 9.81 -12.79
N PRO A 277 -14.53 10.34 -13.74
CA PRO A 277 -15.99 10.36 -13.65
C PRO A 277 -16.60 8.96 -13.70
N GLU A 278 -17.76 8.80 -13.04
CA GLU A 278 -18.61 7.59 -13.14
C GLU A 278 -18.94 7.28 -14.60
N GLY A 279 -18.86 5.99 -14.99
CA GLY A 279 -19.09 5.52 -16.35
C GLY A 279 -17.82 5.48 -17.22
N THR A 280 -16.67 5.97 -16.74
CA THR A 280 -15.39 5.91 -17.50
C THR A 280 -15.08 4.47 -17.87
N LYS A 281 -14.81 4.24 -19.18
CA LYS A 281 -14.28 2.99 -19.71
C LYS A 281 -12.76 3.07 -19.80
N PHE A 282 -12.08 1.99 -19.45
CA PHE A 282 -10.62 1.90 -19.51
C PHE A 282 -10.13 0.48 -19.72
N GLN A 283 -8.81 0.31 -19.87
CA GLN A 283 -8.15 -1.00 -19.96
C GLN A 283 -7.41 -1.29 -18.64
N LEU A 284 -7.50 -2.54 -18.17
CA LEU A 284 -6.74 -3.06 -17.03
C LEU A 284 -6.14 -4.42 -17.41
N GLY A 285 -4.81 -4.54 -17.43
CA GLY A 285 -4.15 -5.78 -17.82
C GLY A 285 -4.54 -6.29 -19.22
N GLY A 286 -4.90 -5.39 -20.14
CA GLY A 286 -5.38 -5.73 -21.49
C GLY A 286 -6.88 -6.08 -21.56
N GLN A 287 -7.63 -5.98 -20.47
CA GLN A 287 -9.07 -6.27 -20.42
C GLN A 287 -9.89 -4.98 -20.28
N ASP A 288 -11.07 -4.93 -20.94
CA ASP A 288 -11.99 -3.82 -20.80
C ASP A 288 -12.62 -3.77 -19.39
N ALA A 289 -12.55 -2.61 -18.75
CA ALA A 289 -13.16 -2.35 -17.46
C ALA A 289 -13.93 -1.02 -17.47
N TRP A 290 -14.86 -0.88 -16.54
CA TRP A 290 -15.70 0.31 -16.39
C TRP A 290 -15.80 0.72 -14.93
N LEU A 291 -15.75 2.02 -14.66
CA LEU A 291 -16.14 2.57 -13.37
C LEU A 291 -17.67 2.56 -13.27
N ARG A 292 -18.23 1.72 -12.41
CA ARG A 292 -19.67 1.57 -12.21
C ARG A 292 -20.01 1.39 -10.73
N GLY A 293 -20.82 2.32 -10.21
CA GLY A 293 -21.24 2.32 -8.81
C GLY A 293 -20.07 2.50 -7.85
N GLY A 294 -19.08 3.34 -8.21
CA GLY A 294 -17.94 3.67 -7.36
C GLY A 294 -16.81 2.62 -7.32
N VAL A 295 -16.87 1.58 -8.17
CA VAL A 295 -15.84 0.53 -8.24
C VAL A 295 -15.62 0.10 -9.69
N ALA A 296 -14.39 -0.30 -10.02
CA ALA A 296 -14.04 -0.82 -11.34
C ALA A 296 -14.53 -2.26 -11.52
N LYS A 297 -15.16 -2.55 -12.68
CA LYS A 297 -15.66 -3.89 -13.00
C LYS A 297 -15.34 -4.29 -14.42
N LEU A 298 -15.00 -5.57 -14.62
CA LEU A 298 -14.92 -6.21 -15.92
C LEU A 298 -16.32 -6.42 -16.51
N ALA A 299 -16.39 -6.86 -17.76
CA ALA A 299 -17.64 -7.10 -18.47
C ALA A 299 -18.55 -8.15 -17.81
N ASP A 300 -17.96 -9.15 -17.13
CA ASP A 300 -18.66 -10.21 -16.41
C ASP A 300 -19.09 -9.81 -15.00
N GLY A 301 -18.77 -8.57 -14.57
CA GLY A 301 -19.09 -8.04 -13.24
C GLY A 301 -18.02 -8.29 -12.17
N THR A 302 -16.93 -8.97 -12.49
CA THR A 302 -15.79 -9.14 -11.58
C THR A 302 -15.25 -7.78 -11.17
N ILE A 303 -15.09 -7.55 -9.86
CA ILE A 303 -14.40 -6.36 -9.35
C ILE A 303 -12.93 -6.45 -9.77
N ALA A 304 -12.43 -5.37 -10.35
CA ALA A 304 -11.11 -5.32 -10.97
C ALA A 304 -10.09 -4.52 -10.14
N CYS A 305 -10.50 -3.42 -9.56
CA CYS A 305 -9.74 -2.58 -8.65
C CYS A 305 -10.67 -1.56 -7.99
N SER A 306 -10.18 -0.82 -7.02
CA SER A 306 -10.95 0.28 -6.43
C SER A 306 -10.88 1.56 -7.29
N ALA A 307 -11.82 2.46 -7.07
CA ALA A 307 -11.81 3.82 -7.61
C ALA A 307 -11.54 4.87 -6.51
N THR A 308 -11.01 4.43 -5.38
CA THR A 308 -10.79 5.23 -4.18
C THR A 308 -9.34 5.72 -4.05
N ASN A 309 -9.00 6.27 -2.92
CA ASN A 309 -7.64 6.60 -2.50
C ASN A 309 -7.45 6.26 -1.01
N LEU A 310 -6.22 6.17 -0.57
CA LEU A 310 -5.89 5.73 0.79
C LEU A 310 -6.46 6.65 1.89
N TRP A 311 -6.60 7.97 1.63
CA TRP A 311 -7.22 8.89 2.58
C TRP A 311 -8.70 8.54 2.82
N THR A 312 -9.41 8.24 1.76
CA THR A 312 -10.82 7.79 1.85
C THR A 312 -10.91 6.44 2.59
N CYS A 313 -9.99 5.50 2.34
CA CYS A 313 -9.91 4.25 3.08
C CYS A 313 -9.69 4.50 4.59
N LEU A 314 -8.78 5.41 4.96
CA LEU A 314 -8.57 5.80 6.35
C LEU A 314 -9.83 6.40 6.98
N GLN A 315 -10.51 7.33 6.29
CA GLN A 315 -11.77 7.90 6.77
C GLN A 315 -12.86 6.83 6.99
N ASN A 316 -12.93 5.85 6.08
CA ASN A 316 -13.90 4.76 6.17
C ASN A 316 -13.64 3.87 7.39
N VAL A 317 -12.41 3.45 7.66
CA VAL A 317 -12.11 2.60 8.81
C VAL A 317 -12.37 3.31 10.13
N LEU A 318 -12.08 4.62 10.21
CA LEU A 318 -12.42 5.45 11.37
C LEU A 318 -13.94 5.54 11.56
N LYS A 319 -14.70 5.78 10.50
CA LYS A 319 -16.17 5.79 10.50
C LYS A 319 -16.76 4.44 10.90
N TRP A 320 -16.07 3.34 10.60
CA TRP A 320 -16.48 1.99 10.98
C TRP A 320 -16.02 1.56 12.36
N ASN A 321 -15.54 2.49 13.18
CA ASN A 321 -15.11 2.30 14.57
C ASN A 321 -13.88 1.35 14.71
N VAL A 322 -12.96 1.37 13.77
CA VAL A 322 -11.61 0.87 14.01
C VAL A 322 -10.90 1.88 14.94
N PRO A 323 -10.15 1.42 15.97
CA PRO A 323 -9.41 2.32 16.85
C PRO A 323 -8.50 3.26 16.05
N GLU A 324 -8.49 4.55 16.41
CA GLU A 324 -7.83 5.61 15.65
C GLU A 324 -6.34 5.33 15.47
N GLU A 325 -5.66 4.92 16.54
CA GLU A 325 -4.24 4.62 16.54
C GLU A 325 -3.90 3.42 15.63
N GLU A 326 -4.74 2.38 15.63
CA GLU A 326 -4.59 1.21 14.76
C GLU A 326 -4.80 1.59 13.28
N ALA A 327 -5.82 2.40 12.98
CA ALA A 327 -6.11 2.86 11.63
C ALA A 327 -4.98 3.70 11.05
N ILE A 328 -4.43 4.65 11.81
CA ILE A 328 -3.31 5.49 11.36
C ILE A 328 -2.04 4.66 11.20
N ARG A 329 -1.72 3.79 12.15
CA ARG A 329 -0.58 2.88 12.06
C ARG A 329 -0.66 2.00 10.81
N ALA A 330 -1.86 1.47 10.49
CA ALA A 330 -2.12 0.67 9.30
C ALA A 330 -1.94 1.44 7.98
N ALA A 331 -2.13 2.78 7.99
CA ALA A 331 -2.00 3.64 6.82
C ALA A 331 -0.62 4.32 6.68
N THR A 332 0.27 4.17 7.67
CA THR A 332 1.54 4.90 7.74
C THR A 332 2.73 3.99 8.02
N PHE A 333 2.94 3.57 9.26
CA PHE A 333 4.10 2.78 9.68
C PHE A 333 4.09 1.35 9.12
N ASN A 334 2.95 0.66 9.18
CA ASN A 334 2.89 -0.73 8.76
C ASN A 334 3.20 -0.91 7.27
N PRO A 335 2.63 -0.14 6.33
CA PRO A 335 3.03 -0.21 4.92
C PRO A 335 4.47 0.24 4.70
N ALA A 336 4.99 1.25 5.41
CA ALA A 336 6.40 1.63 5.34
C ALA A 336 7.32 0.47 5.77
N LYS A 337 6.93 -0.28 6.81
CA LYS A 337 7.64 -1.48 7.27
C LYS A 337 7.60 -2.59 6.21
N ALA A 338 6.45 -2.83 5.58
CA ALA A 338 6.29 -3.86 4.55
C ALA A 338 7.24 -3.70 3.37
N ILE A 339 7.54 -2.45 2.98
CA ILE A 339 8.46 -2.12 1.89
C ILE A 339 9.89 -1.79 2.35
N GLY A 340 10.22 -2.00 3.64
CA GLY A 340 11.55 -1.72 4.18
C GLY A 340 11.94 -0.24 4.20
N ALA A 341 10.96 0.68 4.32
CA ALA A 341 11.17 2.12 4.33
C ALA A 341 10.86 2.79 5.69
N ALA A 342 10.62 1.99 6.74
CA ALA A 342 10.24 2.49 8.06
C ALA A 342 11.34 3.31 8.77
N ASP A 343 12.58 3.21 8.32
CA ASP A 343 13.69 4.06 8.76
C ASP A 343 13.61 5.49 8.23
N LYS A 344 12.83 5.72 7.15
CA LYS A 344 12.72 7.01 6.45
C LYS A 344 11.36 7.69 6.62
N VAL A 345 10.28 6.92 6.65
CA VAL A 345 8.90 7.41 6.65
C VAL A 345 8.00 6.61 7.60
N GLY A 346 6.73 7.02 7.74
CA GLY A 346 5.69 6.29 8.46
C GLY A 346 5.55 6.64 9.94
N THR A 347 6.47 7.43 10.53
CA THR A 347 6.37 7.98 11.89
C THR A 347 6.89 9.42 11.94
N ILE A 348 6.37 10.21 12.90
CA ILE A 348 6.92 11.53 13.24
C ILE A 348 8.05 11.31 14.24
N GLU A 349 9.28 11.28 13.75
CA GLU A 349 10.46 10.91 14.50
C GLU A 349 11.69 11.65 13.99
N THR A 350 12.54 12.11 14.91
CA THR A 350 13.76 12.86 14.57
C THR A 350 14.61 12.13 13.53
N GLY A 351 15.00 12.85 12.49
CA GLY A 351 15.85 12.36 11.40
C GLY A 351 15.11 11.72 10.23
N LYS A 352 13.82 11.41 10.35
CA LYS A 352 12.99 10.93 9.23
C LYS A 352 12.53 12.09 8.35
N LEU A 353 12.09 11.75 7.14
CA LEU A 353 11.52 12.71 6.20
C LEU A 353 10.32 13.41 6.83
N ALA A 354 10.29 14.74 6.76
CA ALA A 354 9.20 15.54 7.30
C ALA A 354 7.98 15.49 6.36
N ASP A 355 7.47 14.27 6.18
CA ASP A 355 6.28 13.97 5.42
C ASP A 355 5.12 13.75 6.39
N PHE A 356 4.15 14.67 6.43
CA PHE A 356 3.06 14.66 7.39
C PHE A 356 1.78 15.28 6.86
N VAL A 357 0.67 14.97 7.52
CA VAL A 357 -0.64 15.55 7.23
C VAL A 357 -1.15 16.25 8.47
N ILE A 358 -1.56 17.52 8.32
CA ILE A 358 -2.32 18.27 9.32
C ILE A 358 -3.79 18.13 8.98
N THR A 359 -4.60 17.71 9.97
CA THR A 359 -6.04 17.51 9.78
C THR A 359 -6.81 17.97 11.02
N ASN A 360 -8.13 18.06 10.90
CA ASN A 360 -9.02 18.28 12.04
C ASN A 360 -9.37 16.94 12.73
N ALA A 361 -10.03 17.01 13.86
CA ALA A 361 -10.34 15.84 14.71
C ALA A 361 -11.21 14.78 14.01
N ASN A 362 -11.96 15.13 12.97
CA ASN A 362 -12.82 14.18 12.23
C ASN A 362 -12.27 13.81 10.84
N TYR A 363 -11.04 14.18 10.55
CA TYR A 363 -10.37 13.88 9.27
C TYR A 363 -11.12 14.36 8.01
N SER A 364 -11.95 15.39 8.12
CA SER A 364 -12.72 15.92 6.97
C SER A 364 -11.94 16.87 6.08
N CYS A 365 -10.83 17.40 6.56
CA CYS A 365 -9.93 18.25 5.78
C CYS A 365 -8.48 17.85 6.03
N LYS A 366 -7.61 18.21 5.11
CA LYS A 366 -6.17 17.93 5.24
C LYS A 366 -5.33 19.00 4.57
N ARG A 367 -4.16 19.21 5.14
CA ARG A 367 -3.01 19.91 4.55
C ARG A 367 -1.86 18.93 4.51
N VAL A 368 -1.25 18.77 3.37
CA VAL A 368 -0.22 17.75 3.12
C VAL A 368 1.14 18.41 3.03
N PHE A 369 2.13 17.80 3.68
CA PHE A 369 3.51 18.27 3.67
C PHE A 369 4.43 17.14 3.22
N ILE A 370 5.29 17.42 2.25
CA ILE A 370 6.32 16.51 1.75
C ILE A 370 7.68 17.20 1.89
N GLY A 371 8.59 16.58 2.66
CA GLY A 371 9.86 17.22 3.01
C GLY A 371 9.67 18.57 3.74
N GLY A 372 8.62 18.68 4.54
CA GLY A 372 8.29 19.90 5.28
C GLY A 372 7.70 21.04 4.47
N LYS A 373 7.46 20.87 3.17
CA LYS A 373 6.82 21.85 2.28
C LYS A 373 5.37 21.46 2.06
N GLU A 374 4.47 22.42 2.18
CA GLU A 374 3.03 22.23 1.90
C GLU A 374 2.79 22.09 0.39
N ILE A 375 1.89 21.13 0.01
CA ILE A 375 1.57 20.77 -1.36
C ILE A 375 0.21 21.38 -1.77
#